data_d271d5f74cc4eb7b44e78da5fd0b932d
#
_entry.id   d271d5f74cc4eb7b44e78da5fd0b932d
#
_cell.length_a   1.000
_cell.length_b   1.000
_cell.length_c   1.000
_cell.angle_alpha   90.00
_cell.angle_beta   90.00
_cell.angle_gamma   90.00
#
_symmetry.space_group_name_H-M   'P 1'
#
loop_
_entity.id
_entity.type
_entity.pdbx_description
1 polymer ?
#
loop_
_entity_poly.entity_id
_entity_poly.type
_entity_poly.pdbx_seq_one_letter_code
_entity_poly.pdbx_strand_id
1 'polypeptide(L)'
;MYELPLATGGYLEIEHGGQIKRIGITRLHLEDDAAKNLHEGFPDSAEKSYVDYNRGGTPLAEIVSEPDLRTPTEAHAYLTALKEVMLYTEVSDCNMEEGSLRCDANVSVRRRGIEKFGTKAEVKNLNSFRHLQHALEYEIERQVGVLESGGKIVQETRLWNVAAGRTESMRSKEFAHDYRYFPEPDLLPVRVNAAWREAIAGAMVELPEAKRQRFVREYGITPYDSDVLASTRELADYFEDVARAGALAKSAANWIQVELLHQLKEAGKEITESPVRPAELAALIAKVENGEINAATGKKVFARMFETGKPAVEIIVAEGFAQVSDAGEIERWCREVIENNPDNLAKYRAGNEGVFKFFVGQVMRASRGQANPQTVNDTLKRLLS
;
A
#
# COMPACT_ATOMS: atom_id res chain seq x y z
N MET A 1 2.98 -1.78 -35.27
CA MET A 1 2.78 -1.26 -33.93
C MET A 1 1.35 -0.81 -33.70
N TYR A 2 0.93 0.26 -34.31
CA TYR A 2 -0.43 0.81 -34.11
C TYR A 2 -1.57 -0.15 -34.49
N GLU A 3 -1.40 -0.93 -35.53
CA GLU A 3 -2.40 -1.84 -36.07
C GLU A 3 -2.37 -3.24 -35.43
N LEU A 4 -1.27 -3.62 -34.76
CA LEU A 4 -1.07 -4.93 -34.16
C LEU A 4 -0.55 -4.81 -32.73
N PRO A 5 -1.38 -4.37 -31.78
CA PRO A 5 -1.00 -4.35 -30.36
C PRO A 5 -0.78 -5.76 -29.81
N LEU A 6 0.04 -5.87 -28.76
CA LEU A 6 0.29 -7.15 -28.09
C LEU A 6 -0.99 -7.72 -27.45
N ALA A 7 -1.81 -6.84 -26.86
CA ALA A 7 -3.08 -7.22 -26.25
C ALA A 7 -4.13 -6.12 -26.44
N THR A 8 -5.40 -6.52 -26.45
CA THR A 8 -6.57 -5.63 -26.54
C THR A 8 -7.70 -6.09 -25.65
N GLY A 9 -8.64 -5.18 -25.33
CA GLY A 9 -9.88 -5.52 -24.65
C GLY A 9 -9.73 -5.93 -23.18
N GLY A 10 -8.65 -5.51 -22.53
CA GLY A 10 -8.46 -5.68 -21.09
C GLY A 10 -9.30 -4.72 -20.26
N TYR A 11 -9.22 -4.86 -18.95
CA TYR A 11 -9.83 -3.92 -18.01
C TYR A 11 -9.16 -4.01 -16.64
N LEU A 12 -9.33 -2.93 -15.85
CA LEU A 12 -9.07 -2.92 -14.41
C LEU A 12 -10.35 -2.50 -13.68
N GLU A 13 -10.55 -3.05 -12.50
CA GLU A 13 -11.58 -2.62 -11.56
C GLU A 13 -10.94 -1.71 -10.52
N ILE A 14 -11.59 -0.58 -10.26
CA ILE A 14 -11.17 0.39 -9.24
C ILE A 14 -12.30 0.57 -8.24
N GLU A 15 -11.98 0.74 -6.97
CA GLU A 15 -12.94 1.17 -5.98
C GLU A 15 -12.94 2.70 -5.89
N HIS A 16 -14.12 3.31 -6.04
CA HIS A 16 -14.30 4.74 -5.90
C HIS A 16 -15.67 5.06 -5.29
N GLY A 17 -15.66 5.80 -4.17
CA GLY A 17 -16.90 6.16 -3.47
C GLY A 17 -17.73 4.97 -2.97
N GLY A 18 -17.09 3.87 -2.61
CA GLY A 18 -17.74 2.63 -2.15
C GLY A 18 -18.37 1.81 -3.28
N GLN A 19 -18.03 2.10 -4.53
CA GLN A 19 -18.51 1.38 -5.71
C GLN A 19 -17.32 0.87 -6.52
N ILE A 20 -17.45 -0.34 -7.05
CA ILE A 20 -16.50 -0.90 -8.00
C ILE A 20 -16.85 -0.38 -9.39
N LYS A 21 -15.87 0.20 -10.05
CA LYS A 21 -15.99 0.70 -11.42
C LYS A 21 -14.96 0.01 -12.33
N ARG A 22 -15.44 -0.52 -13.43
CA ARG A 22 -14.61 -1.12 -14.46
C ARG A 22 -14.12 -0.05 -15.42
N ILE A 23 -12.79 -0.01 -15.65
CA ILE A 23 -12.13 0.85 -16.62
C ILE A 23 -11.54 -0.05 -17.71
N GLY A 24 -11.96 0.15 -18.94
CA GLY A 24 -11.46 -0.61 -20.09
C GLY A 24 -10.03 -0.25 -20.44
N ILE A 25 -9.32 -1.19 -21.03
CA ILE A 25 -7.99 -1.02 -21.62
C ILE A 25 -8.13 -1.32 -23.10
N THR A 26 -7.96 -0.29 -23.93
CA THR A 26 -8.07 -0.39 -25.39
C THR A 26 -7.00 -1.31 -25.94
N ARG A 27 -5.74 -1.11 -25.50
CA ARG A 27 -4.60 -1.84 -26.02
C ARG A 27 -3.37 -1.76 -25.10
N LEU A 28 -2.48 -2.70 -25.31
CA LEU A 28 -1.12 -2.71 -24.79
C LEU A 28 -0.16 -2.89 -25.97
N HIS A 29 0.78 -1.98 -26.13
CA HIS A 29 1.87 -2.03 -27.08
C HIS A 29 3.19 -2.32 -26.40
N LEU A 30 4.14 -2.94 -27.11
CA LEU A 30 5.54 -3.02 -26.71
C LEU A 30 6.36 -2.10 -27.62
N GLU A 31 7.26 -1.36 -26.99
CA GLU A 31 8.14 -0.38 -27.63
C GLU A 31 9.55 -0.51 -27.07
N ASP A 32 10.52 0.04 -27.79
CA ASP A 32 11.84 0.33 -27.25
C ASP A 32 11.87 1.79 -26.78
N ASP A 33 12.30 2.01 -25.54
CA ASP A 33 12.39 3.38 -25.02
C ASP A 33 13.47 4.16 -25.74
N ALA A 34 13.22 5.45 -25.96
CA ALA A 34 14.12 6.34 -26.66
C ALA A 34 15.24 6.86 -25.75
N ALA A 35 16.35 7.26 -26.37
CA ALA A 35 17.38 8.04 -25.71
C ALA A 35 16.81 9.38 -25.19
N LYS A 36 17.39 9.92 -24.13
CA LYS A 36 16.99 11.20 -23.53
C LYS A 36 17.86 12.34 -24.09
N ASN A 37 17.20 13.37 -24.62
CA ASN A 37 17.88 14.61 -24.97
C ASN A 37 18.02 15.50 -23.73
N LEU A 38 19.23 15.97 -23.47
CA LEU A 38 19.57 16.88 -22.39
C LEU A 38 19.94 18.24 -22.98
N HIS A 39 19.21 19.28 -22.58
CA HIS A 39 19.37 20.64 -23.12
C HIS A 39 19.94 21.61 -22.08
N GLU A 40 20.19 21.15 -20.87
CA GLU A 40 20.68 21.94 -19.72
C GLU A 40 21.73 21.15 -18.94
N GLY A 41 22.50 21.85 -18.12
CA GLY A 41 23.47 21.23 -17.20
C GLY A 41 24.88 21.01 -17.78
N PHE A 42 25.14 21.42 -19.04
CA PHE A 42 26.46 21.33 -19.67
C PHE A 42 26.94 22.72 -20.13
N PRO A 43 28.28 22.95 -20.22
CA PRO A 43 28.83 24.27 -20.51
C PRO A 43 28.36 24.91 -21.81
N ASP A 44 28.02 24.11 -22.82
CA ASP A 44 27.59 24.53 -24.15
C ASP A 44 26.16 24.09 -24.51
N SER A 45 25.32 23.89 -23.50
CA SER A 45 23.89 23.51 -23.65
C SER A 45 23.08 24.51 -24.48
N ALA A 46 23.51 25.75 -24.60
CA ALA A 46 22.86 26.78 -25.43
C ALA A 46 23.04 26.50 -26.94
N GLU A 47 24.11 25.82 -27.32
CA GLU A 47 24.50 25.57 -28.72
C GLU A 47 24.37 24.10 -29.13
N LYS A 48 24.36 23.18 -28.16
CA LYS A 48 24.38 21.74 -28.39
C LYS A 48 23.31 21.03 -27.59
N SER A 49 22.82 19.91 -28.14
CA SER A 49 22.03 18.93 -27.41
C SER A 49 22.90 17.71 -27.09
N TYR A 50 22.80 17.24 -25.86
CA TYR A 50 23.45 16.01 -25.42
C TYR A 50 22.44 14.88 -25.45
N VAL A 51 22.87 13.69 -25.82
CA VAL A 51 22.01 12.52 -25.90
C VAL A 51 22.49 11.48 -24.89
N ASP A 52 21.62 11.17 -23.93
CA ASP A 52 21.85 10.11 -22.98
C ASP A 52 21.18 8.82 -23.47
N TYR A 53 21.98 7.82 -23.78
CA TYR A 53 21.54 6.51 -24.29
C TYR A 53 21.27 5.48 -23.19
N ASN A 54 21.45 5.78 -21.90
CA ASN A 54 21.33 4.78 -20.83
C ASN A 54 19.96 4.12 -20.80
N ARG A 55 18.92 4.80 -21.26
CA ARG A 55 17.56 4.28 -21.35
C ARG A 55 17.19 3.78 -22.75
N GLY A 56 17.97 4.09 -23.77
CA GLY A 56 17.69 3.69 -25.14
C GLY A 56 17.66 2.17 -25.30
N GLY A 57 16.58 1.66 -25.91
CA GLY A 57 16.36 0.22 -26.10
C GLY A 57 15.84 -0.54 -24.88
N THR A 58 15.56 0.13 -23.76
CA THR A 58 14.86 -0.48 -22.64
C THR A 58 13.43 -0.84 -23.07
N PRO A 59 12.94 -2.08 -22.80
CA PRO A 59 11.57 -2.46 -23.13
C PRO A 59 10.55 -1.54 -22.44
N LEU A 60 9.62 -1.00 -23.21
CA LEU A 60 8.55 -0.11 -22.77
C LEU A 60 7.20 -0.72 -23.12
N ALA A 61 6.27 -0.77 -22.18
CA ALA A 61 4.89 -1.13 -22.42
C ALA A 61 4.01 0.13 -22.37
N GLU A 62 3.34 0.47 -23.48
CA GLU A 62 2.31 1.51 -23.52
C GLU A 62 0.95 0.89 -23.28
N ILE A 63 0.26 1.31 -22.23
CA ILE A 63 -1.08 0.87 -21.85
C ILE A 63 -2.04 2.03 -22.05
N VAL A 64 -3.02 1.87 -22.93
CA VAL A 64 -4.02 2.90 -23.26
C VAL A 64 -5.38 2.50 -22.72
N SER A 65 -5.92 3.31 -21.81
CA SER A 65 -7.26 3.09 -21.26
C SER A 65 -8.37 3.53 -22.21
N GLU A 66 -9.56 2.93 -22.06
CA GLU A 66 -10.79 3.51 -22.60
C GLU A 66 -11.12 4.82 -21.86
N PRO A 67 -11.90 5.72 -22.47
CA PRO A 67 -12.26 7.00 -21.87
C PRO A 67 -13.39 6.85 -20.83
N ASP A 68 -13.22 5.94 -19.88
CA ASP A 68 -14.23 5.58 -18.87
C ASP A 68 -14.12 6.43 -17.59
N LEU A 69 -12.95 7.02 -17.35
CA LEU A 69 -12.68 7.86 -16.18
C LEU A 69 -13.48 9.16 -16.24
N ARG A 70 -14.01 9.61 -15.10
CA ARG A 70 -14.88 10.80 -15.01
C ARG A 70 -14.37 11.84 -14.02
N THR A 71 -13.51 11.47 -13.09
CA THR A 71 -12.98 12.36 -12.06
C THR A 71 -11.46 12.21 -11.90
N PRO A 72 -10.76 13.24 -11.39
CA PRO A 72 -9.34 13.14 -11.07
C PRO A 72 -9.02 12.04 -10.04
N THR A 73 -9.91 11.82 -9.08
CA THR A 73 -9.77 10.77 -8.07
C THR A 73 -9.92 9.37 -8.65
N GLU A 74 -10.80 9.16 -9.65
CA GLU A 74 -10.85 7.90 -10.40
C GLU A 74 -9.56 7.67 -11.19
N ALA A 75 -8.97 8.70 -11.78
CA ALA A 75 -7.70 8.59 -12.49
C ALA A 75 -6.56 8.19 -11.54
N HIS A 76 -6.52 8.76 -10.33
CA HIS A 76 -5.59 8.36 -9.29
C HIS A 76 -5.79 6.88 -8.89
N ALA A 77 -7.03 6.46 -8.63
CA ALA A 77 -7.34 5.08 -8.27
C ALA A 77 -6.97 4.10 -9.38
N TYR A 78 -7.23 4.44 -10.65
CA TYR A 78 -6.85 3.63 -11.81
C TYR A 78 -5.32 3.45 -11.90
N LEU A 79 -4.56 4.54 -11.78
CA LEU A 79 -3.11 4.47 -11.87
C LEU A 79 -2.52 3.69 -10.67
N THR A 80 -3.13 3.80 -9.50
CA THR A 80 -2.75 3.00 -8.32
C THR A 80 -2.98 1.50 -8.58
N ALA A 81 -4.16 1.12 -9.03
CA ALA A 81 -4.48 -0.28 -9.33
C ALA A 81 -3.58 -0.84 -10.45
N LEU A 82 -3.27 -0.04 -11.48
CA LEU A 82 -2.36 -0.43 -12.55
C LEU A 82 -0.94 -0.67 -12.01
N LYS A 83 -0.43 0.24 -11.19
CA LYS A 83 0.87 0.10 -10.53
C LYS A 83 0.94 -1.20 -9.71
N GLU A 84 -0.05 -1.48 -8.91
CA GLU A 84 -0.10 -2.70 -8.09
C GLU A 84 -0.03 -3.96 -8.95
N VAL A 85 -0.76 -4.00 -10.07
CA VAL A 85 -0.69 -5.14 -11.02
C VAL A 85 0.72 -5.28 -11.57
N MET A 86 1.38 -4.18 -11.96
CA MET A 86 2.76 -4.23 -12.49
C MET A 86 3.76 -4.71 -11.45
N LEU A 87 3.63 -4.28 -10.21
CA LEU A 87 4.48 -4.73 -9.10
C LEU A 87 4.26 -6.21 -8.79
N TYR A 88 3.00 -6.66 -8.70
CA TYR A 88 2.67 -8.07 -8.41
C TYR A 88 3.16 -9.02 -9.49
N THR A 89 3.12 -8.59 -10.74
CA THR A 89 3.60 -9.38 -11.89
C THR A 89 5.10 -9.22 -12.15
N GLU A 90 5.80 -8.39 -11.34
CA GLU A 90 7.24 -8.11 -11.45
C GLU A 90 7.66 -7.58 -12.84
N VAL A 91 6.73 -6.91 -13.54
CA VAL A 91 6.99 -6.34 -14.88
C VAL A 91 7.75 -5.03 -14.80
N SER A 92 7.52 -4.24 -13.74
CA SER A 92 8.17 -2.94 -13.52
C SER A 92 8.20 -2.62 -12.03
N ASP A 93 9.19 -1.85 -11.58
CA ASP A 93 9.25 -1.24 -10.25
C ASP A 93 8.32 -0.01 -10.11
N CYS A 94 7.77 0.47 -11.23
CA CYS A 94 6.83 1.58 -11.29
C CYS A 94 7.29 2.86 -10.57
N ASN A 95 8.59 3.15 -10.60
CA ASN A 95 9.14 4.36 -10.01
C ASN A 95 8.96 5.55 -10.97
N MET A 96 8.05 6.47 -10.63
CA MET A 96 7.78 7.66 -11.46
C MET A 96 8.93 8.68 -11.41
N GLU A 97 9.69 8.75 -10.31
CA GLU A 97 10.80 9.69 -10.16
C GLU A 97 11.99 9.28 -11.04
N GLU A 98 12.21 7.98 -11.19
CA GLU A 98 13.24 7.41 -12.06
C GLU A 98 12.76 7.22 -13.51
N GLY A 99 11.45 7.37 -13.75
CA GLY A 99 10.83 7.28 -15.06
C GLY A 99 10.49 5.86 -15.53
N SER A 100 10.49 4.88 -14.61
CA SER A 100 10.02 3.52 -14.90
C SER A 100 8.49 3.45 -15.08
N LEU A 101 7.75 4.39 -14.52
CA LEU A 101 6.34 4.62 -14.78
C LEU A 101 6.15 6.06 -15.25
N ARG A 102 5.51 6.23 -16.41
CA ARG A 102 5.15 7.54 -16.97
C ARG A 102 3.66 7.56 -17.23
N CYS A 103 3.04 8.71 -17.07
CA CYS A 103 1.62 8.89 -17.31
C CYS A 103 1.39 10.17 -18.11
N ASP A 104 0.66 10.04 -19.21
CA ASP A 104 0.10 11.16 -19.96
C ASP A 104 -1.43 11.12 -19.83
N ALA A 105 -2.07 12.23 -19.53
CA ALA A 105 -3.50 12.30 -19.32
C ALA A 105 -4.20 13.06 -20.45
N ASN A 106 -5.19 12.42 -21.09
CA ASN A 106 -6.07 13.07 -22.05
C ASN A 106 -7.38 13.47 -21.36
N VAL A 107 -7.70 14.74 -21.36
CA VAL A 107 -8.88 15.28 -20.67
C VAL A 107 -9.71 16.16 -21.60
N SER A 108 -11.03 15.97 -21.56
CA SER A 108 -12.02 16.86 -22.22
C SER A 108 -13.24 17.00 -21.34
N VAL A 109 -13.94 18.13 -21.46
CA VAL A 109 -15.20 18.37 -20.77
C VAL A 109 -16.35 18.46 -21.75
N ARG A 110 -17.55 18.08 -21.30
CA ARG A 110 -18.81 18.18 -22.08
C ARG A 110 -19.98 18.50 -21.16
N ARG A 111 -21.04 19.04 -21.71
CA ARG A 111 -22.30 19.26 -20.95
C ARG A 111 -22.92 17.91 -20.56
N ARG A 112 -23.53 17.85 -19.39
CA ARG A 112 -24.27 16.66 -18.95
C ARG A 112 -25.38 16.33 -19.99
N GLY A 113 -25.52 15.02 -20.27
CA GLY A 113 -26.49 14.53 -21.26
C GLY A 113 -25.97 14.52 -22.70
N ILE A 114 -24.81 15.07 -22.98
CA ILE A 114 -24.17 14.96 -24.30
C ILE A 114 -23.27 13.74 -24.33
N GLU A 115 -23.48 12.81 -25.26
CA GLU A 115 -22.68 11.60 -25.39
C GLU A 115 -21.32 11.86 -26.06
N LYS A 116 -21.30 12.77 -27.05
CA LYS A 116 -20.08 13.11 -27.79
C LYS A 116 -19.07 13.80 -26.88
N PHE A 117 -17.83 13.28 -26.85
CA PHE A 117 -16.74 13.90 -26.13
C PHE A 117 -16.41 15.30 -26.64
N GLY A 118 -15.94 16.16 -25.76
CA GLY A 118 -15.38 17.46 -26.11
C GLY A 118 -14.01 17.36 -26.76
N THR A 119 -13.47 18.49 -27.17
CA THR A 119 -12.07 18.57 -27.63
C THR A 119 -11.13 18.30 -26.47
N LYS A 120 -10.20 17.35 -26.64
CA LYS A 120 -9.27 16.95 -25.58
C LYS A 120 -8.01 17.81 -25.56
N ALA A 121 -7.43 18.00 -24.40
CA ALA A 121 -6.05 18.39 -24.20
C ALA A 121 -5.28 17.20 -23.61
N GLU A 122 -4.05 17.01 -24.05
CA GLU A 122 -3.10 16.06 -23.50
C GLU A 122 -2.26 16.77 -22.43
N VAL A 123 -2.20 16.24 -21.22
CA VAL A 123 -1.40 16.79 -20.13
C VAL A 123 -0.20 15.89 -19.86
N LYS A 124 1.01 16.47 -19.93
CA LYS A 124 2.30 15.80 -19.73
C LYS A 124 3.01 16.30 -18.48
N ASN A 125 4.14 15.68 -18.13
CA ASN A 125 4.96 15.98 -16.96
C ASN A 125 4.28 15.64 -15.64
N LEU A 126 3.57 14.50 -15.61
CA LEU A 126 2.85 13.99 -14.46
C LEU A 126 3.74 13.02 -13.68
N ASN A 127 4.69 13.55 -12.91
CA ASN A 127 5.75 12.78 -12.26
C ASN A 127 5.37 12.22 -10.88
N SER A 128 4.10 12.29 -10.50
CA SER A 128 3.53 11.63 -9.32
C SER A 128 2.02 11.50 -9.45
N PHE A 129 1.43 10.59 -8.70
CA PHE A 129 -0.03 10.40 -8.65
C PHE A 129 -0.76 11.66 -8.17
N ARG A 130 -0.15 12.38 -7.24
CA ARG A 130 -0.65 13.67 -6.77
C ARG A 130 -0.61 14.74 -7.88
N HIS A 131 0.46 14.78 -8.67
CA HIS A 131 0.54 15.71 -9.80
C HIS A 131 -0.50 15.37 -10.87
N LEU A 132 -0.74 14.10 -11.15
CA LEU A 132 -1.84 13.68 -12.04
C LEU A 132 -3.17 14.24 -11.57
N GLN A 133 -3.53 14.04 -10.30
CA GLN A 133 -4.80 14.51 -9.77
C GLN A 133 -4.94 16.03 -9.86
N HIS A 134 -3.96 16.80 -9.36
CA HIS A 134 -4.00 18.27 -9.38
C HIS A 134 -4.01 18.83 -10.81
N ALA A 135 -3.25 18.23 -11.71
CA ALA A 135 -3.22 18.66 -13.10
C ALA A 135 -4.58 18.47 -13.78
N LEU A 136 -5.25 17.35 -13.51
CA LEU A 136 -6.60 17.08 -14.02
C LEU A 136 -7.65 18.01 -13.40
N GLU A 137 -7.59 18.27 -12.10
CA GLU A 137 -8.46 19.24 -11.41
C GLU A 137 -8.34 20.61 -12.07
N TYR A 138 -7.13 21.13 -12.19
CA TYR A 138 -6.86 22.41 -12.84
C TYR A 138 -7.34 22.44 -14.29
N GLU A 139 -7.01 21.42 -15.09
CA GLU A 139 -7.34 21.41 -16.52
C GLU A 139 -8.84 21.30 -16.77
N ILE A 140 -9.57 20.57 -15.94
CA ILE A 140 -11.04 20.52 -15.98
C ILE A 140 -11.63 21.93 -15.70
N GLU A 141 -11.17 22.59 -14.63
CA GLU A 141 -11.63 23.96 -14.31
C GLU A 141 -11.30 24.94 -15.42
N ARG A 142 -10.11 24.88 -15.99
CA ARG A 142 -9.72 25.72 -17.13
C ARG A 142 -10.64 25.51 -18.34
N GLN A 143 -10.89 24.25 -18.72
CA GLN A 143 -11.76 23.94 -19.86
C GLN A 143 -13.19 24.38 -19.62
N VAL A 144 -13.73 24.19 -18.42
CA VAL A 144 -15.06 24.68 -18.03
C VAL A 144 -15.12 26.20 -18.18
N GLY A 145 -14.17 26.93 -17.60
CA GLY A 145 -14.15 28.40 -17.68
C GLY A 145 -14.07 28.94 -19.11
N VAL A 146 -13.26 28.29 -19.98
CA VAL A 146 -13.18 28.67 -21.41
C VAL A 146 -14.53 28.46 -22.11
N LEU A 147 -15.18 27.33 -21.87
CA LEU A 147 -16.46 27.02 -22.54
C LEU A 147 -17.62 27.89 -22.01
N GLU A 148 -17.63 28.20 -20.72
CA GLU A 148 -18.64 29.07 -20.11
C GLU A 148 -18.52 30.52 -20.56
N SER A 149 -17.29 30.99 -20.83
CA SER A 149 -17.04 32.30 -21.44
C SER A 149 -17.33 32.37 -22.96
N GLY A 150 -17.83 31.28 -23.55
CA GLY A 150 -18.14 31.20 -24.99
C GLY A 150 -16.93 30.94 -25.88
N GLY A 151 -15.78 30.62 -25.29
CA GLY A 151 -14.56 30.23 -26.00
C GLY A 151 -14.64 28.79 -26.54
N LYS A 152 -13.54 28.35 -27.16
CA LYS A 152 -13.37 26.99 -27.69
C LYS A 152 -12.09 26.38 -27.14
N ILE A 153 -12.17 25.09 -26.84
CA ILE A 153 -10.97 24.31 -26.48
C ILE A 153 -10.23 23.95 -27.77
N VAL A 154 -8.93 24.19 -27.74
CA VAL A 154 -7.99 23.78 -28.80
C VAL A 154 -7.40 22.43 -28.41
N GLN A 155 -7.28 21.53 -29.39
CA GLN A 155 -6.55 20.28 -29.20
C GLN A 155 -5.04 20.58 -29.15
N GLU A 156 -4.47 20.44 -27.97
CA GLU A 156 -3.05 20.78 -27.73
C GLU A 156 -2.44 19.85 -26.66
N THR A 157 -1.13 19.80 -26.65
CA THR A 157 -0.36 19.24 -25.53
C THR A 157 -0.03 20.35 -24.54
N ARG A 158 -0.27 20.10 -23.27
CA ARG A 158 -0.01 21.01 -22.16
C ARG A 158 0.96 20.36 -21.17
N LEU A 159 1.82 21.17 -20.57
CA LEU A 159 2.77 20.75 -19.54
C LEU A 159 2.21 21.10 -18.15
N TRP A 160 2.22 20.18 -17.21
CA TRP A 160 1.96 20.49 -15.82
C TRP A 160 3.17 21.22 -15.21
N ASN A 161 2.99 22.50 -14.86
CA ASN A 161 3.99 23.30 -14.15
C ASN A 161 3.74 23.18 -12.65
N VAL A 162 4.57 22.37 -11.97
CA VAL A 162 4.43 22.05 -10.54
C VAL A 162 4.57 23.32 -9.68
N ALA A 163 5.53 24.20 -10.02
CA ALA A 163 5.79 25.41 -9.23
C ALA A 163 4.67 26.43 -9.34
N ALA A 164 4.05 26.52 -10.55
CA ALA A 164 2.94 27.44 -10.80
C ALA A 164 1.57 26.84 -10.46
N GLY A 165 1.47 25.53 -10.24
CA GLY A 165 0.22 24.82 -9.97
C GLY A 165 -0.79 24.92 -11.12
N ARG A 166 -0.33 24.93 -12.38
CA ARG A 166 -1.18 25.07 -13.56
C ARG A 166 -0.63 24.31 -14.76
N THR A 167 -1.51 24.07 -15.75
CA THR A 167 -1.08 23.58 -17.05
C THR A 167 -0.70 24.75 -17.98
N GLU A 168 0.36 24.58 -18.75
CA GLU A 168 0.84 25.58 -19.71
C GLU A 168 0.87 24.95 -21.11
N SER A 169 0.46 25.73 -22.14
CA SER A 169 0.49 25.23 -23.52
C SER A 169 1.94 25.00 -23.95
N MET A 170 2.21 23.81 -24.45
CA MET A 170 3.46 23.54 -25.16
C MET A 170 3.32 24.11 -26.57
N ARG A 171 4.45 24.62 -27.13
CA ARG A 171 4.47 25.08 -28.51
C ARG A 171 3.85 24.01 -29.40
N SER A 172 2.70 24.32 -30.01
CA SER A 172 2.01 23.39 -30.88
C SER A 172 2.93 23.00 -32.03
N LYS A 173 3.36 21.74 -32.10
CA LYS A 173 3.78 21.16 -33.35
C LYS A 173 2.49 20.84 -34.10
N GLU A 174 2.15 21.67 -35.05
CA GLU A 174 0.87 21.70 -35.77
C GLU A 174 0.56 20.47 -36.64
N PHE A 175 1.35 19.41 -36.59
CA PHE A 175 1.12 18.25 -37.45
C PHE A 175 1.15 16.96 -36.63
N ALA A 176 0.16 16.11 -36.85
CA ALA A 176 0.26 14.70 -36.50
C ALA A 176 1.56 14.18 -37.13
N HIS A 177 2.48 13.74 -36.29
CA HIS A 177 3.73 13.18 -36.80
C HIS A 177 3.38 11.94 -37.61
N ASP A 178 3.66 11.97 -38.88
CA ASP A 178 3.71 10.77 -39.72
C ASP A 178 4.96 10.00 -39.31
N TYR A 179 4.78 9.04 -38.42
CA TYR A 179 5.89 8.21 -37.92
C TYR A 179 6.44 7.26 -38.97
N ARG A 180 5.78 7.10 -40.11
CA ARG A 180 6.18 6.24 -41.21
C ARG A 180 6.57 4.82 -40.79
N TYR A 181 5.80 4.25 -39.86
CA TYR A 181 6.01 2.89 -39.41
C TYR A 181 5.99 1.92 -40.60
N PHE A 182 7.01 1.08 -40.64
CA PHE A 182 7.07 -0.07 -41.54
C PHE A 182 7.70 -1.25 -40.79
N PRO A 183 7.42 -2.50 -41.17
CA PRO A 183 8.07 -3.66 -40.58
C PRO A 183 9.58 -3.58 -40.74
N GLU A 184 10.33 -3.73 -39.64
CA GLU A 184 11.78 -3.79 -39.67
C GLU A 184 12.21 -5.13 -40.32
N PRO A 185 12.96 -5.10 -41.42
CA PRO A 185 13.30 -6.32 -42.18
C PRO A 185 14.17 -7.29 -41.39
N ASP A 186 14.95 -6.79 -40.41
CA ASP A 186 15.85 -7.61 -39.60
C ASP A 186 15.15 -8.26 -38.39
N LEU A 187 13.90 -7.89 -38.12
CA LEU A 187 13.13 -8.43 -37.02
C LEU A 187 12.04 -9.40 -37.49
N LEU A 188 12.03 -10.59 -36.92
CA LEU A 188 10.98 -11.57 -37.18
C LEU A 188 9.68 -11.17 -36.45
N PRO A 189 8.51 -11.45 -37.03
CA PRO A 189 7.22 -11.26 -36.35
C PRO A 189 7.14 -12.06 -35.07
N VAL A 190 6.77 -11.40 -33.97
CA VAL A 190 6.49 -12.08 -32.68
C VAL A 190 5.21 -12.90 -32.82
N ARG A 191 5.32 -14.21 -32.57
CA ARG A 191 4.17 -15.14 -32.63
C ARG A 191 3.87 -15.68 -31.24
N VAL A 192 2.81 -15.18 -30.63
CA VAL A 192 2.31 -15.66 -29.33
C VAL A 192 1.38 -16.85 -29.59
N ASN A 193 1.88 -18.07 -29.40
CA ASN A 193 1.08 -19.29 -29.57
C ASN A 193 0.30 -19.67 -28.30
N ALA A 194 -0.61 -20.64 -28.41
CA ALA A 194 -1.44 -21.08 -27.30
C ALA A 194 -0.60 -21.65 -26.13
N ALA A 195 0.40 -22.49 -26.43
CA ALA A 195 1.23 -23.11 -25.41
C ALA A 195 2.02 -22.07 -24.59
N TRP A 196 2.51 -21.02 -25.22
CA TRP A 196 3.18 -19.92 -24.51
C TRP A 196 2.21 -19.16 -23.61
N ARG A 197 1.00 -18.85 -24.11
CA ARG A 197 -0.05 -18.22 -23.28
C ARG A 197 -0.46 -19.08 -22.10
N GLU A 198 -0.64 -20.37 -22.29
CA GLU A 198 -0.98 -21.32 -21.24
C GLU A 198 0.13 -21.42 -20.18
N ALA A 199 1.39 -21.45 -20.60
CA ALA A 199 2.53 -21.45 -19.67
C ALA A 199 2.56 -20.20 -18.82
N ILE A 200 2.35 -19.00 -19.41
CA ILE A 200 2.29 -17.73 -18.69
C ILE A 200 1.07 -17.71 -17.75
N ALA A 201 -0.11 -18.13 -18.23
CA ALA A 201 -1.32 -18.18 -17.40
C ALA A 201 -1.17 -19.11 -16.20
N GLY A 202 -0.49 -20.25 -16.38
CA GLY A 202 -0.19 -21.18 -15.29
C GLY A 202 0.84 -20.67 -14.28
N ALA A 203 1.69 -19.71 -14.69
CA ALA A 203 2.70 -19.07 -13.83
C ALA A 203 2.20 -17.75 -13.22
N MET A 204 1.03 -17.26 -13.64
CA MET A 204 0.51 -16.00 -13.12
C MET A 204 0.24 -16.08 -11.62
N VAL A 205 0.69 -15.05 -10.91
CA VAL A 205 0.35 -14.85 -9.50
C VAL A 205 -1.10 -14.40 -9.35
N GLU A 206 -1.67 -14.62 -8.17
CA GLU A 206 -2.97 -14.04 -7.82
C GLU A 206 -2.85 -12.51 -7.82
N LEU A 207 -3.71 -11.83 -8.58
CA LEU A 207 -3.68 -10.38 -8.71
C LEU A 207 -4.17 -9.69 -7.42
N PRO A 208 -3.74 -8.44 -7.16
CA PRO A 208 -4.02 -7.72 -5.92
C PRO A 208 -5.50 -7.70 -5.52
N GLU A 209 -6.39 -7.39 -6.45
CA GLU A 209 -7.82 -7.30 -6.17
C GLU A 209 -8.44 -8.66 -5.82
N ALA A 210 -8.07 -9.72 -6.53
CA ALA A 210 -8.52 -11.08 -6.21
C ALA A 210 -8.01 -11.50 -4.83
N LYS A 211 -6.77 -11.14 -4.48
CA LYS A 211 -6.15 -11.43 -3.19
C LYS A 211 -6.87 -10.66 -2.06
N ARG A 212 -7.23 -9.38 -2.26
CA ARG A 212 -8.02 -8.60 -1.30
C ARG A 212 -9.37 -9.26 -1.01
N GLN A 213 -10.11 -9.59 -2.05
CA GLN A 213 -11.40 -10.26 -1.91
C GLN A 213 -11.27 -11.61 -1.20
N ARG A 214 -10.23 -12.36 -1.51
CA ARG A 214 -9.94 -13.64 -0.85
C ARG A 214 -9.59 -13.45 0.63
N PHE A 215 -8.78 -12.45 0.98
CA PHE A 215 -8.42 -12.16 2.37
C PHE A 215 -9.65 -11.82 3.22
N VAL A 216 -10.55 -11.01 2.71
CA VAL A 216 -11.82 -10.72 3.40
C VAL A 216 -12.67 -11.99 3.55
N ARG A 217 -12.80 -12.79 2.49
CA ARG A 217 -13.65 -13.98 2.47
C ARG A 217 -13.09 -15.13 3.32
N GLU A 218 -11.80 -15.42 3.22
CA GLU A 218 -11.19 -16.61 3.81
C GLU A 218 -10.61 -16.36 5.20
N TYR A 219 -10.01 -15.20 5.42
CA TYR A 219 -9.41 -14.84 6.69
C TYR A 219 -10.34 -14.02 7.59
N GLY A 220 -11.46 -13.52 7.07
CA GLY A 220 -12.44 -12.74 7.84
C GLY A 220 -11.88 -11.41 8.38
N ILE A 221 -10.86 -10.87 7.75
CA ILE A 221 -10.32 -9.53 8.07
C ILE A 221 -11.16 -8.44 7.40
N THR A 222 -10.99 -7.19 7.83
CA THR A 222 -11.74 -6.08 7.25
C THR A 222 -11.25 -5.73 5.84
N PRO A 223 -12.07 -5.10 4.98
CA PRO A 223 -11.59 -4.59 3.70
C PRO A 223 -10.37 -3.67 3.85
N TYR A 224 -10.37 -2.79 4.85
CA TYR A 224 -9.23 -1.93 5.15
C TYR A 224 -7.95 -2.71 5.46
N ASP A 225 -8.04 -3.73 6.34
CA ASP A 225 -6.88 -4.58 6.65
C ASP A 225 -6.37 -5.29 5.39
N SER A 226 -7.30 -5.76 4.57
CA SER A 226 -7.00 -6.44 3.32
C SER A 226 -6.28 -5.52 2.33
N ASP A 227 -6.71 -4.26 2.20
CA ASP A 227 -6.06 -3.27 1.33
C ASP A 227 -4.61 -3.01 1.76
N VAL A 228 -4.38 -2.83 3.06
CA VAL A 228 -3.02 -2.62 3.59
C VAL A 228 -2.15 -3.84 3.36
N LEU A 229 -2.64 -5.04 3.73
CA LEU A 229 -1.86 -6.28 3.68
C LEU A 229 -1.60 -6.79 2.26
N ALA A 230 -2.46 -6.43 1.30
CA ALA A 230 -2.28 -6.78 -0.10
C ALA A 230 -1.68 -5.63 -0.93
N SER A 231 -1.12 -4.59 -0.30
CA SER A 231 -0.50 -3.46 -1.01
C SER A 231 0.76 -3.85 -1.78
N THR A 232 1.51 -4.84 -1.29
CA THR A 232 2.61 -5.49 -2.02
C THR A 232 2.48 -7.00 -1.92
N ARG A 233 3.07 -7.72 -2.88
CA ARG A 233 3.06 -9.18 -2.90
C ARG A 233 3.76 -9.76 -1.67
N GLU A 234 4.92 -9.23 -1.35
CA GLU A 234 5.78 -9.68 -0.25
C GLU A 234 5.08 -9.52 1.12
N LEU A 235 4.35 -8.41 1.30
CA LEU A 235 3.59 -8.18 2.53
C LEU A 235 2.40 -9.14 2.63
N ALA A 236 1.72 -9.37 1.52
CA ALA A 236 0.61 -10.31 1.46
C ALA A 236 1.08 -11.75 1.76
N ASP A 237 2.19 -12.16 1.16
CA ASP A 237 2.78 -13.48 1.37
C ASP A 237 3.24 -13.64 2.83
N TYR A 238 3.86 -12.60 3.42
CA TYR A 238 4.23 -12.58 4.83
C TYR A 238 3.02 -12.76 5.75
N PHE A 239 1.92 -12.05 5.49
CA PHE A 239 0.67 -12.21 6.25
C PHE A 239 0.11 -13.63 6.15
N GLU A 240 0.07 -14.18 4.95
CA GLU A 240 -0.40 -15.56 4.72
C GLU A 240 0.47 -16.59 5.44
N ASP A 241 1.79 -16.37 5.44
CA ASP A 241 2.72 -17.25 6.16
C ASP A 241 2.52 -17.19 7.68
N VAL A 242 2.26 -16.00 8.25
CA VAL A 242 1.91 -15.86 9.67
C VAL A 242 0.60 -16.59 9.98
N ALA A 243 -0.41 -16.45 9.14
CA ALA A 243 -1.70 -17.13 9.32
C ALA A 243 -1.54 -18.66 9.17
N ARG A 244 -0.79 -19.13 8.18
CA ARG A 244 -0.49 -20.57 7.99
C ARG A 244 0.33 -21.17 9.16
N ALA A 245 1.14 -20.36 9.81
CA ALA A 245 1.88 -20.77 11.01
C ALA A 245 1.00 -20.87 12.27
N GLY A 246 -0.32 -20.61 12.16
CA GLY A 246 -1.31 -20.86 13.20
C GLY A 246 -1.78 -19.62 13.96
N ALA A 247 -1.36 -18.42 13.60
CA ALA A 247 -1.91 -17.20 14.20
C ALA A 247 -3.35 -16.95 13.70
N LEU A 248 -4.20 -16.42 14.59
CA LEU A 248 -5.51 -15.90 14.17
C LEU A 248 -5.31 -14.76 13.18
N ALA A 249 -5.95 -14.84 12.01
CA ALA A 249 -5.71 -13.89 10.93
C ALA A 249 -5.92 -12.41 11.34
N LYS A 250 -6.93 -12.15 12.17
CA LYS A 250 -7.20 -10.80 12.69
C LYS A 250 -6.10 -10.28 13.61
N SER A 251 -5.54 -11.15 14.45
CA SER A 251 -4.39 -10.81 15.29
C SER A 251 -3.14 -10.62 14.45
N ALA A 252 -2.89 -11.51 13.49
CA ALA A 252 -1.78 -11.37 12.55
C ALA A 252 -1.84 -10.03 11.80
N ALA A 253 -3.02 -9.66 11.25
CA ALA A 253 -3.24 -8.39 10.57
C ALA A 253 -2.88 -7.20 11.47
N ASN A 254 -3.38 -7.19 12.70
CA ASN A 254 -3.10 -6.12 13.65
C ASN A 254 -1.61 -6.02 14.03
N TRP A 255 -0.96 -7.15 14.33
CA TRP A 255 0.46 -7.15 14.67
C TRP A 255 1.36 -6.70 13.52
N ILE A 256 1.04 -7.14 12.30
CA ILE A 256 1.78 -6.71 11.10
C ILE A 256 1.61 -5.21 10.89
N GLN A 257 0.37 -4.71 10.86
CA GLN A 257 0.11 -3.30 10.54
C GLN A 257 0.62 -2.34 11.61
N VAL A 258 0.45 -2.68 12.90
CA VAL A 258 0.75 -1.75 13.99
C VAL A 258 2.19 -1.86 14.45
N GLU A 259 2.72 -3.08 14.62
CA GLU A 259 4.04 -3.26 15.21
C GLU A 259 5.12 -3.49 14.14
N LEU A 260 4.90 -4.41 13.19
CA LEU A 260 5.93 -4.78 12.23
C LEU A 260 6.19 -3.66 11.22
N LEU A 261 5.15 -3.13 10.56
CA LEU A 261 5.31 -2.06 9.58
C LEU A 261 5.86 -0.78 10.21
N HIS A 262 5.52 -0.51 11.48
CA HIS A 262 6.10 0.61 12.22
C HIS A 262 7.62 0.43 12.41
N GLN A 263 8.06 -0.73 12.89
CA GLN A 263 9.49 -1.00 13.11
C GLN A 263 10.29 -1.01 11.80
N LEU A 264 9.72 -1.57 10.72
CA LEU A 264 10.34 -1.55 9.39
C LEU A 264 10.53 -0.13 8.89
N LYS A 265 9.50 0.71 9.01
CA LYS A 265 9.55 2.12 8.62
C LYS A 265 10.61 2.90 9.39
N GLU A 266 10.68 2.75 10.71
CA GLU A 266 11.69 3.40 11.55
C GLU A 266 13.12 2.94 11.20
N ALA A 267 13.27 1.67 10.80
CA ALA A 267 14.55 1.10 10.38
C ALA A 267 14.90 1.36 8.91
N GLY A 268 13.99 1.96 8.10
CA GLY A 268 14.17 2.15 6.67
C GLY A 268 14.31 0.84 5.89
N LYS A 269 13.57 -0.20 6.32
CA LYS A 269 13.63 -1.55 5.75
C LYS A 269 12.33 -1.94 5.06
N GLU A 270 12.46 -2.78 4.05
CA GLU A 270 11.33 -3.44 3.41
C GLU A 270 10.91 -4.72 4.16
N ILE A 271 9.73 -5.25 3.88
CA ILE A 271 9.20 -6.47 4.54
C ILE A 271 10.12 -7.69 4.33
N THR A 272 10.75 -7.80 3.18
CA THR A 272 11.70 -8.86 2.83
C THR A 272 12.98 -8.83 3.69
N GLU A 273 13.29 -7.70 4.28
CA GLU A 273 14.43 -7.47 5.16
C GLU A 273 14.06 -7.62 6.65
N SER A 274 12.82 -8.04 6.94
CA SER A 274 12.36 -8.22 8.31
C SER A 274 13.22 -9.24 9.07
N PRO A 275 13.79 -8.86 10.23
CA PRO A 275 14.51 -9.81 11.09
C PRO A 275 13.56 -10.78 11.80
N VAL A 276 12.26 -10.47 11.85
CA VAL A 276 11.23 -11.33 12.45
C VAL A 276 10.59 -12.17 11.36
N ARG A 277 10.82 -13.47 11.39
CA ARG A 277 10.22 -14.41 10.42
C ARG A 277 8.73 -14.62 10.74
N PRO A 278 7.88 -14.94 9.71
CA PRO A 278 6.45 -15.17 9.91
C PRO A 278 6.12 -16.17 11.02
N ALA A 279 6.80 -17.31 11.08
CA ALA A 279 6.59 -18.33 12.10
C ALA A 279 6.89 -17.82 13.52
N GLU A 280 7.91 -16.96 13.68
CA GLU A 280 8.27 -16.40 14.99
C GLU A 280 7.24 -15.35 15.45
N LEU A 281 6.69 -14.56 14.50
CA LEU A 281 5.59 -13.66 14.81
C LEU A 281 4.34 -14.43 15.22
N ALA A 282 4.00 -15.51 14.51
CA ALA A 282 2.88 -16.38 14.88
C ALA A 282 3.05 -16.98 16.27
N ALA A 283 4.26 -17.43 16.61
CA ALA A 283 4.57 -17.98 17.94
C ALA A 283 4.39 -16.92 19.04
N LEU A 284 4.83 -15.68 18.81
CA LEU A 284 4.59 -14.57 19.75
C LEU A 284 3.10 -14.29 19.92
N ILE A 285 2.35 -14.20 18.81
CA ILE A 285 0.90 -13.97 18.83
C ILE A 285 0.20 -15.05 19.67
N ALA A 286 0.53 -16.32 19.45
CA ALA A 286 -0.03 -17.44 20.20
C ALA A 286 0.21 -17.31 21.70
N LYS A 287 1.39 -16.86 22.14
CA LYS A 287 1.71 -16.64 23.56
C LYS A 287 0.89 -15.51 24.18
N VAL A 288 0.59 -14.46 23.43
CA VAL A 288 -0.27 -13.38 23.88
C VAL A 288 -1.73 -13.86 23.97
N GLU A 289 -2.21 -14.59 22.98
CA GLU A 289 -3.59 -15.10 22.94
C GLU A 289 -3.88 -16.17 24.00
N ASN A 290 -2.90 -17.04 24.27
CA ASN A 290 -2.99 -18.05 25.32
C ASN A 290 -2.82 -17.45 26.74
N GLY A 291 -2.53 -16.16 26.86
CA GLY A 291 -2.33 -15.50 28.16
C GLY A 291 -1.01 -15.86 28.85
N GLU A 292 -0.04 -16.43 28.15
CA GLU A 292 1.32 -16.67 28.68
C GLU A 292 2.06 -15.36 28.94
N ILE A 293 1.78 -14.34 28.14
CA ILE A 293 2.21 -12.95 28.31
C ILE A 293 1.06 -12.01 27.95
N ASN A 294 0.99 -10.83 28.58
CA ASN A 294 0.00 -9.83 28.19
C ASN A 294 0.44 -9.04 26.94
N ALA A 295 -0.51 -8.33 26.30
CA ALA A 295 -0.25 -7.59 25.07
C ALA A 295 0.87 -6.53 25.21
N ALA A 296 0.96 -5.85 26.37
CA ALA A 296 2.01 -4.84 26.60
C ALA A 296 3.41 -5.49 26.68
N THR A 297 3.51 -6.67 27.30
CA THR A 297 4.73 -7.47 27.30
C THR A 297 5.03 -8.01 25.91
N GLY A 298 4.01 -8.48 25.19
CA GLY A 298 4.16 -8.94 23.80
C GLY A 298 4.80 -7.89 22.89
N LYS A 299 4.41 -6.64 23.01
CA LYS A 299 5.02 -5.52 22.25
C LYS A 299 6.50 -5.32 22.60
N LYS A 300 6.87 -5.44 23.87
CA LYS A 300 8.28 -5.36 24.30
C LYS A 300 9.11 -6.53 23.74
N VAL A 301 8.54 -7.74 23.82
CA VAL A 301 9.19 -8.94 23.24
C VAL A 301 9.37 -8.76 21.74
N PHE A 302 8.35 -8.26 21.03
CA PHE A 302 8.43 -8.02 19.59
C PHE A 302 9.53 -7.01 19.24
N ALA A 303 9.63 -5.89 19.95
CA ALA A 303 10.72 -4.92 19.74
C ALA A 303 12.10 -5.56 19.91
N ARG A 304 12.27 -6.43 20.92
CA ARG A 304 13.52 -7.17 21.12
C ARG A 304 13.77 -8.24 20.04
N MET A 305 12.70 -8.90 19.53
CA MET A 305 12.80 -9.79 18.38
C MET A 305 13.30 -9.03 17.15
N PHE A 306 12.75 -7.83 16.91
CA PHE A 306 13.13 -7.01 15.78
C PHE A 306 14.60 -6.51 15.87
N GLU A 307 15.06 -6.13 17.07
CA GLU A 307 16.45 -5.72 17.30
C GLU A 307 17.45 -6.87 17.16
N THR A 308 17.11 -8.04 17.68
CA THR A 308 18.08 -9.12 17.89
C THR A 308 17.95 -10.27 16.90
N GLY A 309 16.82 -10.38 16.20
CA GLY A 309 16.46 -11.54 15.37
C GLY A 309 16.21 -12.84 16.16
N LYS A 310 16.14 -12.77 17.50
CA LYS A 310 15.93 -13.94 18.35
C LYS A 310 14.46 -14.32 18.45
N PRO A 311 14.16 -15.63 18.63
CA PRO A 311 12.80 -16.10 18.86
C PRO A 311 12.18 -15.53 20.13
N ALA A 312 10.84 -15.34 20.12
CA ALA A 312 10.09 -14.83 21.28
C ALA A 312 10.34 -15.64 22.56
N VAL A 313 10.42 -16.97 22.45
CA VAL A 313 10.64 -17.87 23.61
C VAL A 313 11.96 -17.57 24.32
N GLU A 314 13.04 -17.38 23.58
CA GLU A 314 14.34 -17.06 24.17
C GLU A 314 14.32 -15.71 24.91
N ILE A 315 13.67 -14.70 24.32
CA ILE A 315 13.58 -13.37 24.93
C ILE A 315 12.71 -13.40 26.21
N ILE A 316 11.56 -14.09 26.16
CA ILE A 316 10.65 -14.23 27.29
C ILE A 316 11.37 -14.87 28.48
N VAL A 317 12.16 -15.93 28.23
CA VAL A 317 12.92 -16.61 29.28
C VAL A 317 14.07 -15.74 29.80
N ALA A 318 14.88 -15.17 28.88
CA ALA A 318 16.06 -14.39 29.24
C ALA A 318 15.72 -13.10 30.01
N GLU A 319 14.62 -12.44 29.68
CA GLU A 319 14.20 -11.18 30.32
C GLU A 319 13.12 -11.38 31.41
N GLY A 320 12.75 -12.63 31.69
CA GLY A 320 11.82 -12.95 32.77
C GLY A 320 10.39 -12.44 32.53
N PHE A 321 9.94 -12.40 31.27
CA PHE A 321 8.62 -11.90 30.89
C PHE A 321 7.49 -12.92 31.03
N ALA A 322 7.80 -14.15 31.43
CA ALA A 322 6.79 -15.17 31.66
C ALA A 322 5.74 -14.70 32.66
N GLN A 323 4.46 -14.81 32.28
CA GLN A 323 3.37 -14.41 33.14
C GLN A 323 3.17 -15.45 34.24
N VAL A 324 3.08 -14.99 35.48
CA VAL A 324 2.73 -15.84 36.61
C VAL A 324 1.20 -15.94 36.68
N SER A 325 0.70 -17.14 36.38
CA SER A 325 -0.74 -17.47 36.52
C SER A 325 -1.03 -18.34 37.73
N ASP A 326 -0.03 -18.64 38.57
CA ASP A 326 -0.23 -19.39 39.81
C ASP A 326 -1.12 -18.62 40.75
N ALA A 327 -2.28 -19.17 41.06
CA ALA A 327 -3.29 -18.53 41.90
C ALA A 327 -2.78 -18.26 43.30
N GLY A 328 -1.90 -19.11 43.84
CA GLY A 328 -1.36 -18.96 45.21
C GLY A 328 -0.35 -17.81 45.27
N GLU A 329 0.48 -17.67 44.25
CA GLU A 329 1.45 -16.57 44.20
C GLU A 329 0.78 -15.22 43.95
N ILE A 330 -0.23 -15.18 43.07
CA ILE A 330 -1.06 -13.98 42.85
C ILE A 330 -1.83 -13.61 44.11
N GLU A 331 -2.40 -14.57 44.82
CA GLU A 331 -3.09 -14.33 46.09
C GLU A 331 -2.15 -13.75 47.15
N ARG A 332 -0.91 -14.25 47.22
CA ARG A 332 0.11 -13.70 48.11
C ARG A 332 0.37 -12.22 47.83
N TRP A 333 0.61 -11.84 46.54
CA TRP A 333 0.80 -10.45 46.18
C TRP A 333 -0.44 -9.59 46.47
N CYS A 334 -1.66 -10.10 46.24
CA CYS A 334 -2.89 -9.39 46.52
C CYS A 334 -3.02 -9.13 48.05
N ARG A 335 -2.76 -10.12 48.88
CA ARG A 335 -2.80 -9.98 50.36
C ARG A 335 -1.78 -8.98 50.87
N GLU A 336 -0.52 -9.10 50.41
CA GLU A 336 0.55 -8.17 50.79
C GLU A 336 0.21 -6.71 50.38
N VAL A 337 -0.34 -6.49 49.23
CA VAL A 337 -0.75 -5.15 48.78
C VAL A 337 -1.93 -4.63 49.59
N ILE A 338 -2.90 -5.46 49.95
CA ILE A 338 -4.04 -5.07 50.79
C ILE A 338 -3.56 -4.70 52.21
N GLU A 339 -2.69 -5.52 52.82
CA GLU A 339 -2.13 -5.31 54.14
C GLU A 339 -1.28 -4.03 54.22
N ASN A 340 -0.55 -3.72 53.20
CA ASN A 340 0.29 -2.52 53.13
C ASN A 340 -0.49 -1.22 52.81
N ASN A 341 -1.80 -1.30 52.53
CA ASN A 341 -2.61 -0.14 52.18
C ASN A 341 -3.95 -0.08 52.96
N PRO A 342 -3.93 -0.03 54.33
CA PRO A 342 -5.13 -0.10 55.17
C PRO A 342 -6.08 1.07 54.94
N ASP A 343 -5.57 2.28 54.67
CA ASP A 343 -6.42 3.47 54.41
C ASP A 343 -7.23 3.34 53.12
N ASN A 344 -6.64 2.75 52.08
CA ASN A 344 -7.34 2.50 50.85
C ASN A 344 -8.33 1.35 50.96
N LEU A 345 -8.02 0.34 51.77
CA LEU A 345 -8.96 -0.72 52.10
C LEU A 345 -10.20 -0.17 52.79
N ALA A 346 -10.02 0.73 53.78
CA ALA A 346 -11.13 1.39 54.47
C ALA A 346 -12.00 2.22 53.50
N LYS A 347 -11.39 2.97 52.59
CA LYS A 347 -12.10 3.73 51.54
C LYS A 347 -12.89 2.83 50.56
N TYR A 348 -12.33 1.70 50.18
CA TYR A 348 -13.03 0.75 49.31
C TYR A 348 -14.25 0.15 50.02
N ARG A 349 -14.09 -0.27 51.30
CA ARG A 349 -15.17 -0.80 52.15
C ARG A 349 -16.24 0.24 52.48
N ALA A 350 -15.88 1.53 52.43
CA ALA A 350 -16.84 2.65 52.57
C ALA A 350 -17.61 2.95 51.25
N GLY A 351 -17.45 2.12 50.18
CA GLY A 351 -18.18 2.23 48.93
C GLY A 351 -17.47 2.98 47.83
N ASN A 352 -16.19 3.35 47.99
CA ASN A 352 -15.43 3.98 46.91
C ASN A 352 -14.81 2.92 45.97
N GLU A 353 -15.60 2.50 44.98
CA GLU A 353 -15.18 1.49 44.00
C GLU A 353 -13.96 1.93 43.13
N GLY A 354 -13.71 3.23 42.99
CA GLY A 354 -12.56 3.75 42.23
C GLY A 354 -11.20 3.29 42.78
N VAL A 355 -11.15 2.96 44.11
CA VAL A 355 -9.95 2.45 44.77
C VAL A 355 -9.57 1.04 44.31
N PHE A 356 -10.48 0.27 43.72
CA PHE A 356 -10.17 -1.04 43.14
C PHE A 356 -9.04 -0.99 42.12
N LYS A 357 -9.09 -0.01 41.24
CA LYS A 357 -8.02 0.20 40.21
C LYS A 357 -6.66 0.48 40.86
N PHE A 358 -6.62 1.16 41.98
CA PHE A 358 -5.40 1.37 42.74
C PHE A 358 -4.79 0.04 43.20
N PHE A 359 -5.59 -0.86 43.80
CA PHE A 359 -5.10 -2.17 44.23
C PHE A 359 -4.57 -3.00 43.07
N VAL A 360 -5.30 -3.05 41.93
CA VAL A 360 -4.85 -3.71 40.73
C VAL A 360 -3.48 -3.16 40.25
N GLY A 361 -3.35 -1.84 40.23
CA GLY A 361 -2.08 -1.18 39.84
C GLY A 361 -0.91 -1.51 40.77
N GLN A 362 -1.16 -1.62 42.09
CA GLN A 362 -0.14 -1.97 43.07
C GLN A 362 0.28 -3.45 42.97
N VAL A 363 -0.66 -4.38 42.75
CA VAL A 363 -0.36 -5.79 42.53
C VAL A 363 0.46 -5.97 41.21
N MET A 364 0.07 -5.26 40.16
CA MET A 364 0.83 -5.27 38.90
C MET A 364 2.25 -4.72 39.07
N ARG A 365 2.43 -3.72 39.94
CA ARG A 365 3.75 -3.18 40.28
C ARG A 365 4.58 -4.16 41.11
N ALA A 366 3.97 -4.77 42.16
CA ALA A 366 4.62 -5.76 43.03
C ALA A 366 5.07 -6.99 42.24
N SER A 367 4.28 -7.46 41.29
CA SER A 367 4.59 -8.57 40.41
C SER A 367 5.50 -8.17 39.21
N ARG A 368 5.96 -6.92 39.12
CA ARG A 368 6.73 -6.38 37.98
C ARG A 368 6.03 -6.58 36.64
N GLY A 369 4.69 -6.59 36.64
CA GLY A 369 3.88 -6.81 35.42
C GLY A 369 3.72 -8.29 35.04
N GLN A 370 4.22 -9.22 35.85
CA GLN A 370 4.15 -10.65 35.57
C GLN A 370 2.82 -11.33 35.97
N ALA A 371 2.07 -10.75 36.91
CA ALA A 371 0.79 -11.33 37.33
C ALA A 371 -0.24 -11.26 36.20
N ASN A 372 -1.02 -12.35 36.02
CA ASN A 372 -2.14 -12.35 35.10
C ASN A 372 -3.22 -11.35 35.55
N PRO A 373 -3.54 -10.30 34.76
CA PRO A 373 -4.48 -9.24 35.18
C PRO A 373 -5.88 -9.76 35.51
N GLN A 374 -6.36 -10.76 34.76
CA GLN A 374 -7.68 -11.34 35.03
C GLN A 374 -7.69 -12.05 36.37
N THR A 375 -6.70 -12.89 36.65
CA THR A 375 -6.57 -13.61 37.94
C THR A 375 -6.37 -12.62 39.09
N VAL A 376 -5.62 -11.53 38.88
CA VAL A 376 -5.48 -10.44 39.87
C VAL A 376 -6.84 -9.79 40.18
N ASN A 377 -7.60 -9.45 39.13
CA ASN A 377 -8.93 -8.85 39.31
C ASN A 377 -9.88 -9.76 40.09
N ASP A 378 -9.93 -11.05 39.72
CA ASP A 378 -10.83 -12.01 40.35
C ASP A 378 -10.42 -12.28 41.81
N THR A 379 -9.11 -12.37 42.06
CA THR A 379 -8.56 -12.55 43.42
C THR A 379 -8.79 -11.32 44.29
N LEU A 380 -8.55 -10.11 43.79
CA LEU A 380 -8.81 -8.88 44.51
C LEU A 380 -10.29 -8.70 44.81
N LYS A 381 -11.22 -8.98 43.90
CA LYS A 381 -12.64 -8.94 44.14
C LYS A 381 -13.03 -9.87 45.31
N ARG A 382 -12.48 -11.09 45.34
CA ARG A 382 -12.72 -12.06 46.41
C ARG A 382 -12.14 -11.63 47.77
N LEU A 383 -10.96 -11.00 47.77
CA LEU A 383 -10.28 -10.60 49.02
C LEU A 383 -10.75 -9.27 49.58
N LEU A 384 -11.29 -8.38 48.76
CA LEU A 384 -11.80 -7.05 49.18
C LEU A 384 -13.29 -7.07 49.57
N SER A 385 -14.04 -8.08 49.05
CA SER A 385 -15.42 -8.35 49.51
C SER A 385 -15.42 -8.92 50.93
#